data_3b47143a55c6f771ef68f75e3292ca1e
#
_entry.id   3b47143a55c6f771ef68f75e3292ca1e
#
_cell.length_a   1.000
_cell.length_b   1.000
_cell.length_c   1.000
_cell.angle_alpha   90.00
_cell.angle_beta   90.00
_cell.angle_gamma   90.00
#
_symmetry.space_group_name_H-M   'P 1'
#
loop_
_entity.id
_entity.type
_entity.pdbx_description
1 polymer ?
#
loop_
_entity_poly.entity_id
_entity_poly.type
_entity_poly.pdbx_seq_one_letter_code
_entity_poly.pdbx_strand_id
1 'polypeptide(L)'
;MSIELTKGERFNLSKETPDFSKIAIALGWQVSQTAQNCDIDASVFMLAADGRIPDEKYFVFYNNLTSPDGAVRHSGDSATGQIDGDDETVYVDLSKINSAIQEIVFVVTIHQGQEKNQSFSQVTNAFIRLYNRETLSELVRYNLNQIFSQETALEFGRLYKKNGEWRFQAVGQGYNSGLQSFVDKYYVENAVEKSSNAGEKVDDAEVVRRFSDRVDKLLREEAVSSKAAEQPVATPVNVDTVESKEEERIDDSALENLEPAISAEEFLQRYQEGERDFTGINLAGVNLTGKSLSQVNLSSANLSGAELSGTNLHGANLSEANLCHANLHKANLNSANLRKTKFIKANLNEVRLYYANLSEANLSGLNLSGVNLYQETNLTMVNLSKANLSGLNLSKLELMKADLSNANLNKTNLFEANLEGAKLEGAKLQQALYNARTTFPKSFNPFKAGAYLIAPNASLQKANLAGFDLSKVNLTGANLQGANLTSTNLNGAQLSEANLSQANLSGANLTKTNLIGAKLQQANLIKTNLSEANLSVANLTATNLTEANLMQANLNYANLNVADLSGANLNNAQTYNANFSGANLEKANMKGANMNGANLDMATLTGAIMPDGTTHK
;
A
#
# COMPACT_ATOMS: atom_id res chain seq x y z
N MET A 1 -6.27 -10.06 -28.64
CA MET A 1 -6.53 -11.39 -28.04
C MET A 1 -5.24 -11.80 -27.36
N SER A 2 -5.28 -12.15 -26.08
CA SER A 2 -4.12 -12.70 -25.37
C SER A 2 -3.80 -14.10 -25.90
N ILE A 3 -2.52 -14.46 -25.85
CA ILE A 3 -2.03 -15.79 -26.23
C ILE A 3 -2.04 -16.66 -24.98
N GLU A 4 -2.77 -17.78 -25.00
CA GLU A 4 -2.74 -18.76 -23.93
C GLU A 4 -1.64 -19.79 -24.21
N LEU A 5 -0.71 -19.95 -23.25
CA LEU A 5 0.40 -20.90 -23.34
C LEU A 5 0.10 -22.17 -22.57
N THR A 6 0.66 -23.28 -23.05
CA THR A 6 0.77 -24.53 -22.31
C THR A 6 2.16 -24.71 -21.71
N LYS A 7 2.32 -25.65 -20.77
CA LYS A 7 3.61 -25.96 -20.12
C LYS A 7 4.73 -26.19 -21.11
N GLY A 8 5.82 -25.48 -20.96
CA GLY A 8 7.00 -25.53 -21.80
C GLY A 8 6.99 -24.61 -23.02
N GLU A 9 5.81 -24.07 -23.38
CA GLU A 9 5.70 -23.15 -24.50
C GLU A 9 6.38 -21.81 -24.22
N ARG A 10 6.69 -21.10 -25.31
CA ARG A 10 7.52 -19.91 -25.32
C ARG A 10 6.89 -18.81 -26.14
N PHE A 11 6.99 -17.59 -25.63
CA PHE A 11 6.54 -16.37 -26.31
C PHE A 11 7.73 -15.44 -26.52
N ASN A 12 7.91 -14.92 -27.73
CA ASN A 12 9.00 -14.01 -28.05
C ASN A 12 8.57 -12.57 -27.85
N LEU A 13 8.84 -12.00 -26.67
CA LEU A 13 8.50 -10.63 -26.30
C LEU A 13 9.10 -9.61 -27.24
N SER A 14 10.40 -9.71 -27.55
CA SER A 14 11.09 -8.72 -28.39
C SER A 14 10.60 -8.70 -29.84
N LYS A 15 10.07 -9.82 -30.34
CA LYS A 15 9.56 -9.91 -31.70
C LYS A 15 8.09 -9.50 -31.82
N GLU A 16 7.27 -9.98 -30.87
CA GLU A 16 5.81 -9.77 -30.92
C GLU A 16 5.40 -8.40 -30.34
N THR A 17 6.29 -7.76 -29.57
CA THR A 17 6.09 -6.47 -28.92
C THR A 17 7.35 -5.60 -29.00
N PRO A 18 7.84 -5.23 -30.20
CA PRO A 18 9.16 -4.59 -30.36
C PRO A 18 9.27 -3.22 -29.69
N ASP A 19 8.16 -2.53 -29.49
CA ASP A 19 8.11 -1.18 -28.91
C ASP A 19 7.94 -1.20 -27.37
N PHE A 20 7.90 -2.37 -26.74
CA PHE A 20 7.64 -2.50 -25.30
C PHE A 20 8.86 -2.88 -24.49
N SER A 21 9.32 -1.97 -23.67
CA SER A 21 10.33 -2.25 -22.64
C SER A 21 9.72 -2.50 -21.25
N LYS A 22 8.48 -2.09 -20.99
CA LYS A 22 7.84 -2.14 -19.67
C LYS A 22 6.68 -3.12 -19.65
N ILE A 23 6.87 -4.23 -18.97
CA ILE A 23 5.86 -5.28 -18.79
C ILE A 23 5.50 -5.42 -17.31
N ALA A 24 4.31 -5.92 -17.05
CA ALA A 24 3.90 -6.39 -15.74
C ALA A 24 3.59 -7.88 -15.82
N ILE A 25 4.01 -8.61 -14.80
CA ILE A 25 3.82 -10.03 -14.66
C ILE A 25 2.96 -10.21 -13.42
N ALA A 26 1.72 -10.59 -13.64
CA ALA A 26 0.75 -10.84 -12.58
C ALA A 26 0.61 -12.33 -12.33
N LEU A 27 0.53 -12.68 -11.06
CA LEU A 27 0.32 -14.02 -10.57
C LEU A 27 -0.99 -14.04 -9.80
N GLY A 28 -1.81 -15.04 -10.04
CA GLY A 28 -3.09 -15.19 -9.36
C GLY A 28 -3.35 -16.64 -9.02
N TRP A 29 -4.09 -16.86 -7.92
CA TRP A 29 -4.45 -18.18 -7.42
C TRP A 29 -5.75 -18.14 -6.62
N GLN A 30 -6.39 -19.30 -6.46
CA GLN A 30 -7.49 -19.49 -5.55
C GLN A 30 -7.16 -20.62 -4.59
N VAL A 31 -7.39 -20.41 -3.31
CA VAL A 31 -7.18 -21.42 -2.27
C VAL A 31 -8.51 -22.11 -1.99
N SER A 32 -8.52 -23.44 -1.86
CA SER A 32 -9.72 -24.22 -1.54
C SER A 32 -10.30 -23.81 -0.18
N GLN A 33 -11.61 -23.94 0.00
CA GLN A 33 -12.29 -23.58 1.27
C GLN A 33 -11.77 -24.36 2.49
N THR A 34 -11.09 -25.47 2.28
CA THR A 34 -10.50 -26.30 3.33
C THR A 34 -9.09 -25.85 3.75
N ALA A 35 -8.48 -24.95 2.97
CA ALA A 35 -7.11 -24.43 3.20
C ALA A 35 -7.11 -22.96 3.62
N GLN A 36 -8.02 -22.57 4.49
CA GLN A 36 -8.06 -21.20 5.04
C GLN A 36 -6.72 -20.86 5.71
N ASN A 37 -6.14 -19.70 5.37
CA ASN A 37 -4.85 -19.16 5.80
C ASN A 37 -3.60 -19.75 5.11
N CYS A 38 -3.71 -20.15 3.84
CA CYS A 38 -2.54 -20.43 3.02
C CYS A 38 -1.92 -19.09 2.60
N ASP A 39 -0.72 -18.80 3.10
CA ASP A 39 0.04 -17.59 2.83
C ASP A 39 0.99 -17.90 1.66
N ILE A 40 0.73 -17.28 0.51
CA ILE A 40 1.43 -17.57 -0.74
C ILE A 40 2.10 -16.28 -1.23
N ASP A 41 3.43 -16.33 -1.35
CA ASP A 41 4.26 -15.19 -1.72
C ASP A 41 4.94 -15.42 -3.07
N ALA A 42 4.99 -14.38 -3.91
CA ALA A 42 5.81 -14.37 -5.11
C ALA A 42 7.23 -13.86 -4.81
N SER A 43 8.17 -14.41 -5.55
CA SER A 43 9.58 -14.01 -5.49
C SER A 43 10.23 -14.08 -6.87
N VAL A 44 11.30 -13.33 -7.07
CA VAL A 44 11.98 -13.22 -8.36
C VAL A 44 13.48 -13.38 -8.19
N PHE A 45 14.06 -14.30 -8.92
CA PHE A 45 15.52 -14.48 -9.01
C PHE A 45 16.03 -13.96 -10.36
N MET A 46 16.94 -12.99 -10.34
CA MET A 46 17.57 -12.45 -11.55
C MET A 46 18.95 -13.09 -11.72
N LEU A 47 19.10 -13.90 -12.76
CA LEU A 47 20.24 -14.79 -12.92
C LEU A 47 21.21 -14.28 -13.99
N ALA A 48 22.49 -14.39 -13.70
CA ALA A 48 23.58 -14.19 -14.66
C ALA A 48 23.74 -15.40 -15.62
N ALA A 49 24.72 -15.35 -16.51
CA ALA A 49 24.97 -16.39 -17.52
C ALA A 49 25.35 -17.76 -16.93
N ASP A 50 25.84 -17.80 -15.71
CA ASP A 50 26.13 -19.03 -14.96
C ASP A 50 24.89 -19.66 -14.30
N GLY A 51 23.71 -19.03 -14.45
CA GLY A 51 22.44 -19.50 -13.87
C GLY A 51 22.27 -19.17 -12.40
N ARG A 52 22.99 -18.17 -11.88
CA ARG A 52 22.97 -17.76 -10.47
C ARG A 52 22.71 -16.28 -10.32
N ILE A 53 22.22 -15.85 -9.16
CA ILE A 53 22.13 -14.42 -8.86
C ILE A 53 23.54 -13.85 -8.65
N PRO A 54 23.86 -12.65 -9.22
CA PRO A 54 25.19 -12.04 -9.07
C PRO A 54 25.52 -11.67 -7.62
N ASP A 55 24.53 -11.19 -6.88
CA ASP A 55 24.54 -10.95 -5.44
C ASP A 55 23.11 -11.01 -4.87
N GLU A 56 22.95 -10.96 -3.55
CA GLU A 56 21.66 -11.13 -2.87
C GLU A 56 20.63 -10.07 -3.24
N LYS A 57 21.02 -8.87 -3.67
CA LYS A 57 20.12 -7.79 -4.08
C LYS A 57 19.34 -8.11 -5.35
N TYR A 58 19.81 -9.07 -6.15
CA TYR A 58 19.12 -9.58 -7.33
C TYR A 58 18.09 -10.68 -7.02
N PHE A 59 17.85 -10.94 -5.74
CA PHE A 59 16.69 -11.68 -5.24
C PHE A 59 15.62 -10.68 -4.78
N VAL A 60 14.54 -10.56 -5.55
CA VAL A 60 13.45 -9.58 -5.34
C VAL A 60 12.25 -10.31 -4.74
N PHE A 61 11.77 -9.85 -3.59
CA PHE A 61 10.68 -10.44 -2.80
C PHE A 61 10.08 -9.36 -1.87
N TYR A 62 9.11 -9.69 -1.03
CA TYR A 62 8.38 -8.71 -0.20
C TYR A 62 9.27 -7.85 0.74
N ASN A 63 10.46 -8.32 1.14
CA ASN A 63 11.41 -7.54 1.95
C ASN A 63 12.49 -6.82 1.13
N ASN A 64 12.68 -7.21 -0.14
CA ASN A 64 13.58 -6.54 -1.08
C ASN A 64 12.80 -6.27 -2.37
N LEU A 65 12.04 -5.18 -2.39
CA LEU A 65 11.04 -4.92 -3.42
C LEU A 65 11.61 -4.50 -4.78
N THR A 66 12.90 -4.19 -4.89
CA THR A 66 13.45 -3.62 -6.13
C THR A 66 14.88 -4.11 -6.36
N SER A 67 15.15 -4.58 -7.59
CA SER A 67 16.51 -4.97 -8.01
C SER A 67 17.48 -3.78 -8.02
N PRO A 68 18.81 -3.99 -7.89
CA PRO A 68 19.81 -2.92 -7.84
C PRO A 68 19.80 -2.00 -9.06
N ASP A 69 19.49 -2.54 -10.24
CA ASP A 69 19.37 -1.80 -11.50
C ASP A 69 18.01 -1.09 -11.67
N GLY A 70 17.09 -1.27 -10.70
CA GLY A 70 15.73 -0.75 -10.77
C GLY A 70 14.89 -1.32 -11.92
N ALA A 71 15.32 -2.43 -12.50
CA ALA A 71 14.66 -3.08 -13.62
C ALA A 71 13.48 -3.94 -13.18
N VAL A 72 13.57 -4.60 -12.04
CA VAL A 72 12.53 -5.46 -11.47
C VAL A 72 12.03 -4.87 -10.17
N ARG A 73 10.70 -4.74 -10.05
CA ARG A 73 10.03 -4.26 -8.84
C ARG A 73 8.84 -5.14 -8.50
N HIS A 74 8.81 -5.64 -7.29
CA HIS A 74 7.68 -6.36 -6.70
C HIS A 74 6.62 -5.38 -6.17
N SER A 75 5.34 -5.71 -6.31
CA SER A 75 4.24 -4.85 -5.79
C SER A 75 4.20 -4.77 -4.26
N GLY A 76 4.89 -5.67 -3.58
CA GLY A 76 4.77 -5.92 -2.15
C GLY A 76 3.71 -6.96 -1.86
N ASP A 77 3.67 -7.44 -0.64
CA ASP A 77 2.66 -8.38 -0.14
C ASP A 77 1.29 -7.69 -0.16
N SER A 78 0.42 -8.10 -1.07
CA SER A 78 -0.97 -7.63 -1.15
C SER A 78 -1.91 -8.83 -1.02
N ALA A 79 -2.49 -8.97 0.14
CA ALA A 79 -3.51 -9.99 0.42
C ALA A 79 -4.83 -9.81 -0.37
N THR A 80 -4.88 -8.89 -1.34
CA THR A 80 -6.05 -8.66 -2.20
C THR A 80 -5.59 -8.21 -3.58
N GLY A 81 -5.61 -9.10 -4.55
CA GLY A 81 -5.50 -8.78 -5.97
C GLY A 81 -6.55 -7.73 -6.38
N GLN A 82 -6.11 -6.62 -6.92
CA GLN A 82 -7.00 -5.47 -7.19
C GLN A 82 -7.43 -5.33 -8.65
N ILE A 83 -7.01 -6.21 -9.55
CA ILE A 83 -7.52 -6.19 -10.94
C ILE A 83 -7.70 -7.63 -11.42
N ASP A 84 -8.95 -8.05 -11.63
CA ASP A 84 -9.33 -9.30 -12.30
C ASP A 84 -8.68 -10.60 -11.76
N GLY A 85 -8.49 -10.72 -10.44
CA GLY A 85 -8.00 -11.95 -9.80
C GLY A 85 -6.49 -12.09 -9.73
N ASP A 86 -5.71 -11.01 -9.91
CA ASP A 86 -4.27 -10.99 -9.63
C ASP A 86 -4.04 -10.84 -8.12
N ASP A 87 -3.24 -11.75 -7.54
CA ASP A 87 -2.86 -11.68 -6.13
C ASP A 87 -1.57 -10.89 -5.93
N GLU A 88 -0.57 -11.08 -6.81
CA GLU A 88 0.68 -10.33 -6.78
C GLU A 88 1.15 -9.93 -8.17
N THR A 89 1.90 -8.83 -8.26
CA THR A 89 2.41 -8.30 -9.52
C THR A 89 3.88 -7.92 -9.43
N VAL A 90 4.65 -8.33 -10.44
CA VAL A 90 6.04 -7.96 -10.64
C VAL A 90 6.16 -7.07 -11.87
N TYR A 91 6.67 -5.87 -11.70
CA TYR A 91 6.95 -4.94 -12.80
C TYR A 91 8.37 -5.15 -13.31
N VAL A 92 8.54 -5.24 -14.63
CA VAL A 92 9.84 -5.42 -15.27
C VAL A 92 10.05 -4.37 -16.36
N ASP A 93 11.12 -3.61 -16.24
CA ASP A 93 11.61 -2.69 -17.27
C ASP A 93 12.81 -3.33 -17.98
N LEU A 94 12.53 -3.95 -19.12
CA LEU A 94 13.54 -4.69 -19.90
C LEU A 94 14.71 -3.81 -20.36
N SER A 95 14.49 -2.49 -20.49
CA SER A 95 15.50 -1.52 -20.92
C SER A 95 16.55 -1.22 -19.85
N LYS A 96 16.19 -1.44 -18.57
CA LYS A 96 17.05 -1.17 -17.42
C LYS A 96 17.82 -2.40 -16.95
N ILE A 97 17.46 -3.59 -17.41
CA ILE A 97 18.07 -4.82 -16.92
C ILE A 97 19.59 -4.79 -17.18
N ASN A 98 20.36 -4.99 -16.11
CA ASN A 98 21.81 -5.10 -16.18
C ASN A 98 22.22 -6.13 -17.23
N SER A 99 23.20 -5.79 -18.05
CA SER A 99 23.66 -6.64 -19.15
C SER A 99 24.17 -8.01 -18.71
N ALA A 100 24.62 -8.16 -17.47
CA ALA A 100 25.02 -9.44 -16.88
C ALA A 100 23.84 -10.38 -16.67
N ILE A 101 22.61 -9.87 -16.50
CA ILE A 101 21.41 -10.68 -16.27
C ILE A 101 20.94 -11.30 -17.60
N GLN A 102 20.78 -12.61 -17.60
CA GLN A 102 20.35 -13.38 -18.76
C GLN A 102 18.99 -14.04 -18.57
N GLU A 103 18.56 -14.21 -17.31
CA GLU A 103 17.29 -14.87 -16.97
C GLU A 103 16.65 -14.23 -15.74
N ILE A 104 15.32 -14.20 -15.69
CA ILE A 104 14.51 -13.74 -14.56
C ILE A 104 13.47 -14.83 -14.29
N VAL A 105 13.52 -15.44 -13.12
CA VAL A 105 12.68 -16.57 -12.73
C VAL A 105 11.62 -16.10 -11.75
N PHE A 106 10.34 -16.39 -12.04
CA PHE A 106 9.18 -16.06 -11.21
C PHE A 106 8.74 -17.30 -10.46
N VAL A 107 8.80 -17.24 -9.14
CA VAL A 107 8.44 -18.33 -8.24
C VAL A 107 7.36 -17.90 -7.27
N VAL A 108 6.54 -18.84 -6.81
CA VAL A 108 5.62 -18.66 -5.70
C VAL A 108 5.88 -19.73 -4.66
N THR A 109 5.74 -19.36 -3.39
CA THR A 109 5.99 -20.26 -2.26
C THR A 109 4.88 -20.15 -1.24
N ILE A 110 4.53 -21.27 -0.59
CA ILE A 110 3.61 -21.27 0.54
C ILE A 110 4.44 -21.09 1.80
N HIS A 111 4.22 -19.97 2.50
CA HIS A 111 4.96 -19.64 3.72
C HIS A 111 4.74 -20.69 4.82
N GLN A 112 5.84 -21.33 5.27
CA GLN A 112 5.81 -22.43 6.24
C GLN A 112 4.91 -23.60 5.82
N GLY A 113 4.78 -23.86 4.50
CA GLY A 113 3.85 -24.84 3.95
C GLY A 113 4.04 -26.24 4.52
N GLN A 114 5.28 -26.71 4.69
CA GLN A 114 5.57 -28.02 5.30
C GLN A 114 5.16 -28.11 6.77
N GLU A 115 5.43 -27.07 7.55
CA GLU A 115 5.08 -27.03 8.98
C GLU A 115 3.58 -26.96 9.21
N LYS A 116 2.88 -26.18 8.35
CA LYS A 116 1.42 -26.01 8.39
C LYS A 116 0.68 -27.13 7.66
N ASN A 117 1.39 -28.11 7.10
CA ASN A 117 0.83 -29.18 6.27
C ASN A 117 -0.01 -28.64 5.10
N GLN A 118 0.48 -27.57 4.47
CA GLN A 118 -0.11 -26.89 3.31
C GLN A 118 0.73 -27.15 2.06
N SER A 119 0.09 -27.32 0.91
CA SER A 119 0.75 -27.56 -0.37
C SER A 119 -0.07 -27.00 -1.54
N PHE A 120 0.51 -26.92 -2.73
CA PHE A 120 -0.20 -26.49 -3.93
C PHE A 120 -1.30 -27.46 -4.38
N SER A 121 -1.48 -28.63 -3.74
CA SER A 121 -2.68 -29.47 -3.92
C SER A 121 -3.96 -28.77 -3.46
N GLN A 122 -3.84 -27.76 -2.61
CA GLN A 122 -4.96 -26.99 -2.06
C GLN A 122 -5.22 -25.69 -2.85
N VAL A 123 -4.40 -25.42 -3.86
CA VAL A 123 -4.51 -24.23 -4.71
C VAL A 123 -5.17 -24.59 -6.04
N THR A 124 -6.15 -23.80 -6.42
CA THR A 124 -6.89 -23.95 -7.67
C THR A 124 -6.78 -22.69 -8.51
N ASN A 125 -6.98 -22.81 -9.82
CA ASN A 125 -7.01 -21.69 -10.75
C ASN A 125 -5.77 -20.77 -10.67
N ALA A 126 -4.59 -21.35 -10.42
CA ALA A 126 -3.35 -20.58 -10.43
C ALA A 126 -2.94 -20.22 -11.85
N PHE A 127 -2.51 -18.98 -12.06
CA PHE A 127 -2.05 -18.51 -13.36
C PHE A 127 -0.93 -17.49 -13.24
N ILE A 128 -0.15 -17.35 -14.32
CA ILE A 128 0.74 -16.22 -14.56
C ILE A 128 0.34 -15.57 -15.88
N ARG A 129 0.25 -14.24 -15.88
CA ARG A 129 -0.04 -13.47 -17.09
C ARG A 129 0.91 -12.31 -17.26
N LEU A 130 1.26 -12.02 -18.51
CA LEU A 130 2.04 -10.86 -18.88
C LEU A 130 1.14 -9.86 -19.56
N TYR A 131 1.24 -8.61 -19.16
CA TYR A 131 0.55 -7.54 -19.82
C TYR A 131 1.44 -6.32 -20.01
N ASN A 132 1.09 -5.54 -21.01
CA ASN A 132 1.72 -4.27 -21.25
C ASN A 132 1.37 -3.30 -20.12
N ARG A 133 2.37 -2.75 -19.46
CA ARG A 133 2.18 -1.83 -18.33
C ARG A 133 1.52 -0.51 -18.75
N GLU A 134 1.66 -0.07 -20.00
CA GLU A 134 1.16 1.22 -20.49
C GLU A 134 -0.28 1.11 -21.01
N THR A 135 -0.60 0.04 -21.75
CA THR A 135 -1.92 -0.16 -22.34
C THR A 135 -2.84 -1.05 -21.52
N LEU A 136 -2.31 -1.74 -20.50
CA LEU A 136 -2.98 -2.77 -19.70
C LEU A 136 -3.52 -3.95 -20.53
N SER A 137 -3.07 -4.10 -21.78
CA SER A 137 -3.47 -5.22 -22.62
C SER A 137 -2.71 -6.49 -22.22
N GLU A 138 -3.44 -7.56 -21.96
CA GLU A 138 -2.87 -8.88 -21.71
C GLU A 138 -2.22 -9.41 -22.99
N LEU A 139 -0.94 -9.76 -22.90
CA LEU A 139 -0.12 -10.28 -24.00
C LEU A 139 -0.18 -11.81 -24.01
N VAL A 140 0.07 -12.38 -22.85
CA VAL A 140 0.25 -13.82 -22.66
C VAL A 140 -0.32 -14.25 -21.33
N ARG A 141 -0.97 -15.41 -21.31
CA ARG A 141 -1.45 -16.08 -20.10
C ARG A 141 -1.01 -17.53 -20.09
N TYR A 142 -0.61 -18.01 -18.92
CA TYR A 142 -0.41 -19.43 -18.67
C TYR A 142 -1.21 -19.84 -17.44
N ASN A 143 -2.23 -20.69 -17.66
CA ASN A 143 -3.04 -21.28 -16.60
C ASN A 143 -2.38 -22.59 -16.14
N LEU A 144 -2.20 -22.73 -14.83
CA LEU A 144 -1.54 -23.88 -14.22
C LEU A 144 -2.53 -25.04 -14.07
N ASN A 145 -2.64 -25.87 -15.11
CA ASN A 145 -3.59 -26.99 -15.18
C ASN A 145 -2.98 -28.31 -14.67
N GLN A 146 -2.00 -28.25 -13.73
CA GLN A 146 -1.35 -29.42 -13.18
C GLN A 146 -1.92 -29.78 -11.82
N ILE A 147 -1.86 -31.07 -11.48
CA ILE A 147 -2.18 -31.57 -10.14
C ILE A 147 -0.88 -31.63 -9.36
N PHE A 148 -0.82 -30.87 -8.28
CA PHE A 148 0.26 -30.90 -7.29
C PHE A 148 -0.17 -31.76 -6.10
N SER A 149 0.78 -32.36 -5.39
CA SER A 149 0.50 -33.26 -4.25
C SER A 149 1.09 -32.73 -2.93
N GLN A 150 2.37 -32.53 -2.88
CA GLN A 150 3.11 -32.11 -1.67
C GLN A 150 4.02 -30.90 -1.93
N GLU A 151 3.99 -30.37 -3.13
CA GLU A 151 4.84 -29.24 -3.49
C GLU A 151 4.40 -27.99 -2.72
N THR A 152 5.37 -27.32 -2.10
CA THR A 152 5.19 -26.08 -1.34
C THR A 152 5.79 -24.86 -2.04
N ALA A 153 6.42 -25.07 -3.20
CA ALA A 153 6.94 -24.00 -4.04
C ALA A 153 6.76 -24.34 -5.54
N LEU A 154 6.56 -23.30 -6.36
CA LEU A 154 6.38 -23.43 -7.81
C LEU A 154 7.27 -22.43 -8.55
N GLU A 155 7.98 -22.89 -9.58
CA GLU A 155 8.49 -22.05 -10.64
C GLU A 155 7.39 -21.88 -11.68
N PHE A 156 6.75 -20.70 -11.72
CA PHE A 156 5.64 -20.43 -12.63
C PHE A 156 6.10 -20.22 -14.06
N GLY A 157 7.13 -19.38 -14.22
CA GLY A 157 7.64 -19.03 -15.53
C GLY A 157 8.97 -18.27 -15.44
N ARG A 158 9.54 -17.99 -16.58
CA ARG A 158 10.80 -17.25 -16.67
C ARG A 158 10.87 -16.35 -17.90
N LEU A 159 11.52 -15.21 -17.73
CA LEU A 159 12.03 -14.39 -18.83
C LEU A 159 13.49 -14.76 -19.06
N TYR A 160 13.90 -14.94 -20.30
CA TYR A 160 15.30 -15.25 -20.64
C TYR A 160 15.72 -14.63 -21.98
N LYS A 161 17.02 -14.34 -22.11
CA LYS A 161 17.62 -13.86 -23.36
C LYS A 161 18.03 -15.02 -24.25
N LYS A 162 17.66 -14.93 -25.54
CA LYS A 162 18.19 -15.82 -26.59
C LYS A 162 18.46 -15.01 -27.84
N ASN A 163 19.70 -14.97 -28.30
CA ASN A 163 20.17 -14.17 -29.43
C ASN A 163 19.88 -12.66 -29.27
N GLY A 164 19.99 -12.13 -28.03
CA GLY A 164 19.72 -10.73 -27.72
C GLY A 164 18.23 -10.40 -27.48
N GLU A 165 17.31 -11.31 -27.77
CA GLU A 165 15.86 -11.15 -27.63
C GLU A 165 15.36 -11.69 -26.29
N TRP A 166 14.47 -10.96 -25.62
CA TRP A 166 13.76 -11.45 -24.45
C TRP A 166 12.57 -12.34 -24.83
N ARG A 167 12.46 -13.46 -24.16
CA ARG A 167 11.41 -14.46 -24.34
C ARG A 167 10.82 -14.85 -22.99
N PHE A 168 9.53 -15.12 -22.96
CA PHE A 168 8.87 -15.73 -21.81
C PHE A 168 8.67 -17.23 -22.05
N GLN A 169 8.85 -18.03 -21.01
CA GLN A 169 8.55 -19.46 -21.03
C GLN A 169 7.62 -19.80 -19.87
N ALA A 170 6.52 -20.50 -20.16
CA ALA A 170 5.65 -21.14 -19.18
C ALA A 170 6.35 -22.39 -18.61
N VAL A 171 6.59 -22.45 -17.29
CA VAL A 171 7.37 -23.54 -16.66
C VAL A 171 6.48 -24.49 -15.89
N GLY A 172 5.79 -24.05 -14.85
CA GLY A 172 4.89 -24.87 -14.03
C GLY A 172 5.60 -26.05 -13.35
N GLN A 173 6.77 -25.83 -12.73
CA GLN A 173 7.54 -26.87 -12.04
C GLN A 173 7.40 -26.73 -10.52
N GLY A 174 6.96 -27.83 -9.86
CA GLY A 174 6.81 -27.89 -8.39
C GLY A 174 8.06 -28.36 -7.67
N TYR A 175 8.21 -27.94 -6.41
CA TYR A 175 9.29 -28.26 -5.48
C TYR A 175 8.74 -28.48 -4.07
N ASN A 176 9.33 -29.41 -3.29
CA ASN A 176 8.82 -29.81 -1.99
C ASN A 176 9.47 -29.09 -0.81
N SER A 177 10.60 -28.40 -1.00
CA SER A 177 11.34 -27.74 0.09
C SER A 177 11.15 -26.23 0.11
N GLY A 178 9.98 -25.73 -0.28
CA GLY A 178 9.64 -24.30 -0.24
C GLY A 178 10.66 -23.43 -0.97
N LEU A 179 10.86 -22.21 -0.47
CA LEU A 179 11.81 -21.24 -1.01
C LEU A 179 13.25 -21.75 -0.99
N GLN A 180 13.63 -22.62 -0.03
CA GLN A 180 14.97 -23.19 0.07
C GLN A 180 15.40 -23.91 -1.21
N SER A 181 14.47 -24.58 -1.92
CA SER A 181 14.76 -25.25 -3.19
C SER A 181 15.35 -24.30 -4.25
N PHE A 182 14.92 -23.04 -4.27
CA PHE A 182 15.39 -22.04 -5.20
C PHE A 182 16.67 -21.37 -4.73
N VAL A 183 16.82 -21.16 -3.42
CA VAL A 183 18.06 -20.64 -2.83
C VAL A 183 19.21 -21.59 -3.11
N ASP A 184 19.06 -22.89 -2.88
CA ASP A 184 20.07 -23.90 -3.15
C ASP A 184 20.44 -23.96 -4.65
N LYS A 185 19.47 -23.69 -5.52
CA LYS A 185 19.65 -23.76 -6.97
C LYS A 185 20.31 -22.51 -7.55
N TYR A 186 19.94 -21.32 -7.07
CA TYR A 186 20.30 -20.05 -7.69
C TYR A 186 21.29 -19.20 -6.90
N TYR A 187 21.61 -19.57 -5.65
CA TYR A 187 22.55 -18.86 -4.79
C TYR A 187 23.68 -19.79 -4.33
N VAL A 188 24.92 -19.29 -4.32
CA VAL A 188 26.08 -19.98 -3.73
C VAL A 188 26.70 -19.10 -2.67
N GLU A 189 26.67 -19.57 -1.46
CA GLU A 189 27.43 -18.97 -0.36
C GLU A 189 28.93 -18.94 -0.67
N ASN A 190 29.56 -17.77 -0.57
CA ASN A 190 31.00 -17.64 -0.66
C ASN A 190 31.68 -18.52 0.41
N ALA A 191 32.68 -19.28 0.02
CA ALA A 191 33.31 -20.35 0.78
C ALA A 191 33.96 -19.98 2.14
N VAL A 192 33.81 -18.74 2.60
CA VAL A 192 34.42 -18.24 3.86
C VAL A 192 33.54 -18.50 5.10
N GLU A 193 32.24 -18.78 4.93
CA GLU A 193 31.32 -19.01 6.06
C GLU A 193 30.82 -20.45 6.23
N LYS A 194 31.42 -21.43 5.55
CA LYS A 194 31.08 -22.86 5.70
C LYS A 194 31.60 -23.52 6.98
N SER A 195 31.55 -22.85 8.12
CA SER A 195 31.94 -23.50 9.39
C SER A 195 30.91 -23.38 10.50
N SER A 196 29.67 -23.72 10.23
CA SER A 196 28.75 -24.25 11.26
C SER A 196 27.39 -24.56 10.62
N ASN A 197 26.93 -25.79 10.79
CA ASN A 197 25.59 -26.32 10.55
C ASN A 197 25.32 -27.02 9.21
N ALA A 198 25.99 -28.14 9.00
CA ALA A 198 25.46 -29.18 8.13
C ALA A 198 24.43 -29.99 8.95
N GLY A 199 23.12 -29.77 8.74
CA GLY A 199 22.08 -30.66 9.27
C GLY A 199 20.79 -30.06 9.80
N GLU A 200 20.65 -28.74 9.95
CA GLU A 200 19.37 -28.13 10.35
C GLU A 200 18.46 -27.86 9.13
N LYS A 201 17.22 -28.35 9.20
CA LYS A 201 16.14 -27.92 8.29
C LYS A 201 15.80 -26.47 8.64
N VAL A 202 16.13 -25.55 7.76
CA VAL A 202 15.80 -24.13 7.91
C VAL A 202 14.42 -23.93 7.28
N ASP A 203 13.51 -23.24 7.96
CA ASP A 203 12.21 -22.90 7.42
C ASP A 203 12.28 -21.72 6.42
N ASP A 204 11.22 -21.49 5.62
CA ASP A 204 11.19 -20.42 4.63
C ASP A 204 11.30 -19.03 5.28
N ALA A 205 10.78 -18.83 6.50
CA ALA A 205 10.89 -17.60 7.24
C ALA A 205 12.34 -17.28 7.63
N GLU A 206 13.10 -18.28 8.04
CA GLU A 206 14.51 -18.13 8.36
C GLU A 206 15.36 -17.89 7.11
N VAL A 207 15.03 -18.53 5.98
CA VAL A 207 15.67 -18.24 4.68
C VAL A 207 15.47 -16.78 4.30
N VAL A 208 14.23 -16.31 4.34
CA VAL A 208 13.88 -14.93 4.03
C VAL A 208 14.57 -13.96 4.99
N ARG A 209 14.59 -14.25 6.30
CA ARG A 209 15.25 -13.43 7.31
C ARG A 209 16.76 -13.30 7.03
N ARG A 210 17.44 -14.39 6.73
CA ARG A 210 18.88 -14.40 6.40
C ARG A 210 19.19 -13.58 5.17
N PHE A 211 18.36 -13.67 4.10
CA PHE A 211 18.51 -12.83 2.91
C PHE A 211 18.24 -11.36 3.21
N SER A 212 17.19 -11.04 3.96
CA SER A 212 16.87 -9.67 4.36
C SER A 212 18.00 -9.04 5.16
N ASP A 213 18.52 -9.74 6.18
CA ASP A 213 19.62 -9.26 7.03
C ASP A 213 20.91 -9.00 6.20
N ARG A 214 21.15 -9.83 5.19
CA ARG A 214 22.31 -9.68 4.28
C ARG A 214 22.14 -8.54 3.29
N VAL A 215 20.98 -8.41 2.66
CA VAL A 215 20.65 -7.28 1.78
C VAL A 215 20.79 -5.96 2.55
N ASP A 216 20.27 -5.89 3.77
CA ASP A 216 20.40 -4.71 4.63
C ASP A 216 21.87 -4.38 4.97
N LYS A 217 22.69 -5.41 5.22
CA LYS A 217 24.13 -5.25 5.47
C LYS A 217 24.85 -4.68 4.24
N LEU A 218 24.60 -5.25 3.05
CA LEU A 218 25.21 -4.79 1.79
C LEU A 218 24.81 -3.35 1.45
N LEU A 219 23.52 -2.98 1.66
CA LEU A 219 23.06 -1.62 1.45
C LEU A 219 23.73 -0.61 2.39
N ARG A 220 24.05 -1.01 3.64
CA ARG A 220 24.80 -0.19 4.59
C ARG A 220 26.29 -0.05 4.19
N GLU A 221 26.91 -1.11 3.70
CA GLU A 221 28.32 -1.10 3.25
C GLU A 221 28.53 -0.21 2.02
N GLU A 222 27.59 -0.20 1.05
CA GLU A 222 27.62 0.73 -0.09
C GLU A 222 27.46 2.19 0.33
N ALA A 223 26.61 2.48 1.32
CA ALA A 223 26.44 3.82 1.86
C ALA A 223 27.70 4.35 2.57
N VAL A 224 28.54 3.44 3.09
CA VAL A 224 29.84 3.78 3.69
C VAL A 224 30.93 3.95 2.63
N SER A 225 30.90 3.12 1.57
CA SER A 225 31.87 3.18 0.46
C SER A 225 31.70 4.44 -0.40
N SER A 226 30.48 4.90 -0.60
CA SER A 226 30.21 6.16 -1.33
C SER A 226 30.67 7.42 -0.60
N LYS A 227 30.84 7.34 0.74
CA LYS A 227 31.41 8.45 1.55
C LYS A 227 32.93 8.53 1.55
N ALA A 228 33.63 7.50 1.07
CA ALA A 228 35.08 7.45 1.04
C ALA A 228 35.71 8.07 -0.23
N ALA A 229 34.92 8.49 -1.21
CA ALA A 229 35.39 9.03 -2.49
C ALA A 229 35.40 10.57 -2.57
N GLU A 230 34.99 11.29 -1.52
CA GLU A 230 35.10 12.75 -1.47
C GLU A 230 36.27 13.17 -0.56
N GLN A 231 37.37 13.58 -1.18
CA GLN A 231 38.49 14.25 -0.49
C GLN A 231 38.22 15.74 -0.31
N PRO A 232 38.81 16.37 0.76
CA PRO A 232 38.33 17.63 1.28
C PRO A 232 38.98 18.84 0.59
N VAL A 233 38.21 19.87 0.31
CA VAL A 233 38.71 21.19 -0.01
C VAL A 233 38.17 22.22 0.99
N ALA A 234 39.15 22.70 1.82
CA ALA A 234 39.32 23.99 2.43
C ALA A 234 38.15 24.75 3.10
N THR A 235 38.34 24.90 4.44
CA THR A 235 38.13 26.03 5.38
C THR A 235 36.96 27.03 5.19
N PRO A 236 36.36 27.42 6.33
CA PRO A 236 35.11 28.19 6.33
C PRO A 236 35.38 29.68 6.12
N VAL A 237 34.70 30.26 5.20
CA VAL A 237 34.51 31.70 5.13
C VAL A 237 33.16 32.02 5.77
N ASN A 238 33.27 32.84 6.81
CA ASN A 238 32.16 33.50 7.48
C ASN A 238 31.41 34.34 6.45
N VAL A 239 30.13 34.09 6.22
CA VAL A 239 29.29 34.99 5.46
C VAL A 239 28.05 35.28 6.29
N ASP A 240 28.00 36.53 6.69
CA ASP A 240 26.84 37.21 7.21
C ASP A 240 25.62 37.04 6.30
N THR A 241 24.47 36.99 6.95
CA THR A 241 23.14 37.34 6.45
C THR A 241 23.04 37.62 4.94
N VAL A 242 22.51 36.66 4.21
CA VAL A 242 21.88 36.95 2.91
C VAL A 242 20.41 36.69 3.02
N GLU A 243 19.68 37.75 2.83
CA GLU A 243 18.25 37.90 2.74
C GLU A 243 17.61 36.87 1.81
N SER A 244 16.38 36.55 2.16
CA SER A 244 15.34 35.93 1.38
C SER A 244 15.57 35.97 -0.14
N LYS A 245 15.82 34.79 -0.73
CA LYS A 245 15.63 34.63 -2.18
C LYS A 245 14.17 34.85 -2.52
N GLU A 246 14.00 35.77 -3.44
CA GLU A 246 12.81 36.18 -4.11
C GLU A 246 11.77 35.05 -4.25
N GLU A 247 10.60 35.23 -3.65
CA GLU A 247 9.39 34.66 -4.19
C GLU A 247 9.36 35.05 -5.67
N GLU A 248 9.38 34.10 -6.61
CA GLU A 248 8.96 34.39 -7.97
C GLU A 248 7.55 34.98 -7.88
N ARG A 249 7.46 36.29 -7.78
CA ARG A 249 6.20 37.01 -7.95
C ARG A 249 5.81 36.77 -9.40
N ILE A 250 4.95 35.78 -9.59
CA ILE A 250 4.19 35.71 -10.82
C ILE A 250 3.33 36.96 -10.78
N ASP A 251 3.65 37.88 -11.68
CA ASP A 251 2.89 39.11 -11.85
C ASP A 251 1.48 38.72 -12.32
N ASP A 252 0.51 38.78 -11.42
CA ASP A 252 -0.90 38.48 -11.71
C ASP A 252 -1.44 39.42 -12.83
N SER A 253 -0.79 40.57 -13.10
CA SER A 253 -1.14 41.47 -14.20
C SER A 253 -0.82 40.88 -15.58
N ALA A 254 0.06 39.86 -15.66
CA ALA A 254 0.35 39.20 -16.94
C ALA A 254 -0.78 38.27 -17.43
N LEU A 255 -1.80 38.01 -16.61
CA LEU A 255 -2.95 37.16 -16.99
C LEU A 255 -4.08 37.94 -17.67
N GLU A 256 -4.11 39.28 -17.61
CA GLU A 256 -5.23 40.09 -18.09
C GLU A 256 -5.33 40.19 -19.62
N ASN A 257 -4.32 39.70 -20.39
CA ASN A 257 -4.29 39.79 -21.86
C ASN A 257 -3.66 38.59 -22.56
N LEU A 258 -3.86 37.37 -22.06
CA LEU A 258 -3.34 36.15 -22.68
C LEU A 258 -4.32 35.63 -23.75
N GLU A 259 -4.25 36.18 -24.97
CA GLU A 259 -4.88 35.48 -26.09
C GLU A 259 -4.09 34.23 -26.47
N PRO A 260 -4.74 33.07 -26.67
CA PRO A 260 -4.06 31.86 -27.12
C PRO A 260 -3.46 32.11 -28.52
N ALA A 261 -2.27 31.56 -28.80
CA ALA A 261 -1.65 31.67 -30.11
C ALA A 261 -2.46 30.93 -31.20
N ILE A 262 -3.29 29.95 -30.79
CA ILE A 262 -4.29 29.28 -31.64
C ILE A 262 -5.60 29.12 -30.87
N SER A 263 -6.72 29.08 -31.61
CA SER A 263 -8.03 28.88 -31.00
C SER A 263 -8.22 27.42 -30.49
N ALA A 264 -9.21 27.23 -29.62
CA ALA A 264 -9.58 25.87 -29.18
C ALA A 264 -10.02 24.99 -30.36
N GLU A 265 -10.74 25.59 -31.32
CA GLU A 265 -11.23 24.92 -32.53
C GLU A 265 -10.05 24.44 -33.39
N GLU A 266 -9.09 25.31 -33.67
CA GLU A 266 -7.89 24.98 -34.48
C GLU A 266 -7.08 23.88 -33.81
N PHE A 267 -6.81 23.98 -32.48
CA PHE A 267 -6.11 22.95 -31.72
C PHE A 267 -6.84 21.61 -31.80
N LEU A 268 -8.17 21.59 -31.56
CA LEU A 268 -8.96 20.38 -31.59
C LEU A 268 -9.06 19.78 -32.99
N GLN A 269 -9.13 20.58 -34.03
CA GLN A 269 -9.11 20.10 -35.41
C GLN A 269 -7.79 19.38 -35.72
N ARG A 270 -6.65 19.96 -35.42
CA ARG A 270 -5.33 19.34 -35.62
C ARG A 270 -5.22 18.03 -34.84
N TYR A 271 -5.70 18.03 -33.57
CA TYR A 271 -5.72 16.79 -32.76
C TYR A 271 -6.63 15.71 -33.38
N GLN A 272 -7.80 16.06 -33.95
CA GLN A 272 -8.70 15.14 -34.64
C GLN A 272 -8.11 14.61 -35.95
N GLU A 273 -7.31 15.40 -36.64
CA GLU A 273 -6.56 15.01 -37.83
C GLU A 273 -5.37 14.09 -37.55
N GLY A 274 -5.13 13.79 -36.25
CA GLY A 274 -4.13 12.82 -35.82
C GLY A 274 -2.85 13.43 -35.27
N GLU A 275 -2.71 14.75 -35.26
CA GLU A 275 -1.56 15.40 -34.61
C GLU A 275 -1.59 15.15 -33.11
N ARG A 276 -0.44 14.83 -32.55
CA ARG A 276 -0.28 14.58 -31.12
C ARG A 276 0.85 15.40 -30.50
N ASP A 277 1.74 15.95 -31.30
CA ASP A 277 2.87 16.73 -30.81
C ASP A 277 2.56 18.25 -30.89
N PHE A 278 2.28 18.80 -29.72
CA PHE A 278 2.01 20.22 -29.50
C PHE A 278 3.01 20.81 -28.50
N THR A 279 4.26 20.33 -28.57
CA THR A 279 5.34 20.79 -27.69
C THR A 279 5.49 22.33 -27.77
N GLY A 280 5.51 22.99 -26.60
CA GLY A 280 5.73 24.43 -26.47
C GLY A 280 4.59 25.31 -26.97
N ILE A 281 3.44 24.75 -27.34
CA ILE A 281 2.28 25.52 -27.86
C ILE A 281 1.76 26.51 -26.81
N ASN A 282 1.28 27.66 -27.25
CA ASN A 282 0.56 28.61 -26.39
C ASN A 282 -0.95 28.39 -26.47
N LEU A 283 -1.52 27.87 -25.39
CA LEU A 283 -2.95 27.63 -25.15
C LEU A 283 -3.43 28.35 -23.87
N ALA A 284 -2.80 29.46 -23.53
CA ALA A 284 -3.19 30.24 -22.36
C ALA A 284 -4.65 30.71 -22.47
N GLY A 285 -5.42 30.53 -21.39
CA GLY A 285 -6.84 30.89 -21.31
C GLY A 285 -7.78 30.07 -22.21
N VAL A 286 -7.28 29.04 -22.91
CA VAL A 286 -8.09 28.21 -23.81
C VAL A 286 -9.18 27.45 -23.07
N ASN A 287 -10.37 27.29 -23.65
CA ASN A 287 -11.43 26.45 -23.11
C ASN A 287 -11.46 25.07 -23.78
N LEU A 288 -11.02 24.05 -23.04
CA LEU A 288 -11.01 22.65 -23.46
C LEU A 288 -11.86 21.78 -22.54
N THR A 289 -12.82 22.36 -21.83
CA THR A 289 -13.70 21.68 -20.88
C THR A 289 -14.33 20.43 -21.49
N GLY A 290 -14.16 19.30 -20.82
CA GLY A 290 -14.73 18.00 -21.18
C GLY A 290 -14.19 17.38 -22.46
N LYS A 291 -13.15 17.94 -23.08
CA LYS A 291 -12.55 17.40 -24.30
C LYS A 291 -11.70 16.16 -24.03
N SER A 292 -11.58 15.30 -25.04
CA SER A 292 -10.71 14.11 -24.98
C SER A 292 -9.39 14.42 -25.69
N LEU A 293 -8.30 14.47 -24.89
CA LEU A 293 -6.94 14.81 -25.31
C LEU A 293 -5.95 13.75 -24.80
N SER A 294 -6.37 12.49 -24.80
CA SER A 294 -5.53 11.40 -24.33
C SER A 294 -4.26 11.26 -25.17
N GLN A 295 -3.13 10.99 -24.50
CA GLN A 295 -1.80 10.79 -25.12
C GLN A 295 -1.27 11.98 -25.93
N VAL A 296 -1.83 13.19 -25.74
CA VAL A 296 -1.32 14.41 -26.37
C VAL A 296 0.04 14.78 -25.76
N ASN A 297 0.95 15.25 -26.59
CA ASN A 297 2.20 15.86 -26.13
C ASN A 297 2.02 17.38 -26.04
N LEU A 298 1.94 17.88 -24.81
CA LEU A 298 1.86 19.29 -24.43
C LEU A 298 3.08 19.69 -23.58
N SER A 299 4.21 19.00 -23.77
CA SER A 299 5.43 19.34 -23.02
C SER A 299 5.84 20.78 -23.27
N SER A 300 6.25 21.47 -22.20
CA SER A 300 6.61 22.91 -22.22
C SER A 300 5.50 23.86 -22.74
N ALA A 301 4.26 23.38 -22.92
CA ALA A 301 3.15 24.22 -23.38
C ALA A 301 2.74 25.24 -22.31
N ASN A 302 2.26 26.42 -22.79
CA ASN A 302 1.63 27.38 -21.92
C ASN A 302 0.11 27.16 -21.87
N LEU A 303 -0.38 26.66 -20.77
CA LEU A 303 -1.78 26.41 -20.46
C LEU A 303 -2.26 27.27 -19.27
N SER A 304 -1.57 28.40 -19.02
CA SER A 304 -1.93 29.28 -17.91
C SER A 304 -3.35 29.81 -18.05
N GLY A 305 -4.15 29.75 -16.99
CA GLY A 305 -5.56 30.15 -17.00
C GLY A 305 -6.48 29.29 -17.86
N ALA A 306 -6.02 28.17 -18.41
CA ALA A 306 -6.84 27.33 -19.29
C ALA A 306 -7.99 26.65 -18.52
N GLU A 307 -9.17 26.55 -19.16
CA GLU A 307 -10.33 25.80 -18.66
C GLU A 307 -10.25 24.34 -19.13
N LEU A 308 -9.80 23.48 -18.22
CA LEU A 308 -9.56 22.05 -18.45
C LEU A 308 -10.50 21.17 -17.60
N SER A 309 -11.60 21.73 -17.11
CA SER A 309 -12.52 20.99 -16.23
C SER A 309 -13.09 19.76 -16.96
N GLY A 310 -12.97 18.59 -16.32
CA GLY A 310 -13.43 17.31 -16.87
C GLY A 310 -12.70 16.85 -18.13
N THR A 311 -11.61 17.50 -18.55
CA THR A 311 -10.82 17.12 -19.72
C THR A 311 -10.15 15.78 -19.50
N ASN A 312 -10.17 14.91 -20.50
CA ASN A 312 -9.43 13.65 -20.48
C ASN A 312 -8.01 13.85 -21.04
N LEU A 313 -7.03 13.93 -20.16
CA LEU A 313 -5.59 14.02 -20.42
C LEU A 313 -4.85 12.73 -20.05
N HIS A 314 -5.53 11.58 -20.12
CA HIS A 314 -4.93 10.30 -19.82
C HIS A 314 -3.68 10.04 -20.67
N GLY A 315 -2.57 9.72 -20.03
CA GLY A 315 -1.29 9.46 -20.69
C GLY A 315 -0.66 10.66 -21.41
N ALA A 316 -1.20 11.87 -21.21
CA ALA A 316 -0.63 13.08 -21.82
C ALA A 316 0.77 13.39 -21.30
N ASN A 317 1.63 13.94 -22.15
CA ASN A 317 2.89 14.53 -21.73
C ASN A 317 2.71 16.02 -21.49
N LEU A 318 2.72 16.44 -20.24
CA LEU A 318 2.63 17.83 -19.78
C LEU A 318 3.92 18.25 -19.07
N SER A 319 5.04 17.53 -19.30
CA SER A 319 6.30 17.86 -18.63
C SER A 319 6.73 19.31 -18.95
N GLU A 320 7.15 20.02 -17.89
CA GLU A 320 7.57 21.42 -17.96
C GLU A 320 6.48 22.41 -18.39
N ALA A 321 5.22 21.96 -18.56
CA ALA A 321 4.12 22.83 -18.95
C ALA A 321 3.77 23.83 -17.83
N ASN A 322 3.25 24.99 -18.25
CA ASN A 322 2.71 26.01 -17.36
C ASN A 322 1.19 25.85 -17.23
N LEU A 323 0.71 25.35 -16.10
CA LEU A 323 -0.70 25.22 -15.72
C LEU A 323 -1.09 26.17 -14.58
N CYS A 324 -0.33 27.27 -14.39
CA CYS A 324 -0.66 28.27 -13.38
C CYS A 324 -2.06 28.85 -13.63
N HIS A 325 -2.89 28.95 -12.56
CA HIS A 325 -4.28 29.43 -12.62
C HIS A 325 -5.23 28.57 -13.47
N ALA A 326 -4.81 27.44 -14.04
CA ALA A 326 -5.67 26.58 -14.84
C ALA A 326 -6.75 25.90 -13.97
N ASN A 327 -7.93 25.71 -14.53
CA ASN A 327 -9.01 24.97 -13.90
C ASN A 327 -9.02 23.51 -14.40
N LEU A 328 -8.53 22.60 -13.58
CA LEU A 328 -8.46 21.16 -13.85
C LEU A 328 -9.52 20.35 -13.07
N HIS A 329 -10.56 21.00 -12.55
CA HIS A 329 -11.60 20.32 -11.77
C HIS A 329 -12.10 19.05 -12.50
N LYS A 330 -12.06 17.90 -11.83
CA LYS A 330 -12.45 16.57 -12.37
C LYS A 330 -11.66 16.10 -13.61
N ALA A 331 -10.56 16.76 -14.00
CA ALA A 331 -9.76 16.30 -15.12
C ALA A 331 -9.16 14.92 -14.86
N ASN A 332 -8.99 14.14 -15.93
CA ASN A 332 -8.33 12.84 -15.88
C ASN A 332 -6.88 12.97 -16.34
N LEU A 333 -5.95 12.97 -15.38
CA LEU A 333 -4.50 12.99 -15.59
C LEU A 333 -3.84 11.64 -15.27
N ASN A 334 -4.60 10.56 -15.33
CA ASN A 334 -4.05 9.23 -15.08
C ASN A 334 -2.91 8.94 -16.07
N SER A 335 -1.81 8.39 -15.57
CA SER A 335 -0.60 8.08 -16.35
C SER A 335 0.06 9.28 -17.05
N ALA A 336 -0.35 10.51 -16.75
CA ALA A 336 0.24 11.69 -17.36
C ALA A 336 1.66 11.94 -16.84
N ASN A 337 2.53 12.42 -17.72
CA ASN A 337 3.84 12.93 -17.35
C ASN A 337 3.71 14.42 -17.00
N LEU A 338 3.77 14.73 -15.71
CA LEU A 338 3.65 16.07 -15.14
C LEU A 338 4.98 16.55 -14.53
N ARG A 339 6.09 15.94 -14.94
CA ARG A 339 7.40 16.28 -14.40
C ARG A 339 7.73 17.76 -14.65
N LYS A 340 8.13 18.47 -13.57
CA LYS A 340 8.44 19.91 -13.58
C LYS A 340 7.30 20.85 -14.00
N THR A 341 6.06 20.35 -14.08
CA THR A 341 4.88 21.16 -14.40
C THR A 341 4.64 22.19 -13.30
N LYS A 342 4.24 23.41 -13.67
CA LYS A 342 3.89 24.50 -12.74
C LYS A 342 2.37 24.55 -12.55
N PHE A 343 1.91 24.42 -11.28
CA PHE A 343 0.48 24.42 -10.92
C PHE A 343 0.09 25.58 -9.99
N ILE A 344 0.90 26.61 -9.87
CA ILE A 344 0.63 27.69 -8.92
C ILE A 344 -0.78 28.27 -9.12
N LYS A 345 -1.58 28.30 -8.04
CA LYS A 345 -2.99 28.73 -8.05
C LYS A 345 -3.92 27.91 -8.96
N ALA A 346 -3.51 26.74 -9.47
CA ALA A 346 -4.40 25.87 -10.26
C ALA A 346 -5.49 25.23 -9.37
N ASN A 347 -6.64 24.95 -9.97
CA ASN A 347 -7.70 24.17 -9.32
C ASN A 347 -7.59 22.69 -9.67
N LEU A 348 -7.17 21.87 -8.70
CA LEU A 348 -7.00 20.42 -8.85
C LEU A 348 -8.12 19.62 -8.14
N ASN A 349 -9.24 20.20 -7.78
CA ASN A 349 -10.30 19.50 -7.07
C ASN A 349 -10.83 18.31 -7.89
N GLU A 350 -10.93 17.13 -7.24
CA GLU A 350 -11.41 15.88 -7.84
C GLU A 350 -10.61 15.40 -9.07
N VAL A 351 -9.39 15.89 -9.28
CA VAL A 351 -8.48 15.42 -10.34
C VAL A 351 -8.08 13.97 -10.08
N ARG A 352 -7.96 13.19 -11.14
CA ARG A 352 -7.46 11.81 -11.09
C ARG A 352 -5.99 11.78 -11.52
N LEU A 353 -5.12 11.22 -10.67
CA LEU A 353 -3.66 11.20 -10.85
C LEU A 353 -3.05 9.79 -10.73
N TYR A 354 -3.81 8.73 -11.03
CA TYR A 354 -3.30 7.36 -11.02
C TYR A 354 -2.07 7.23 -11.93
N TYR A 355 -0.98 6.71 -11.42
CA TYR A 355 0.28 6.51 -12.16
C TYR A 355 0.89 7.79 -12.74
N ALA A 356 0.43 8.96 -12.33
CA ALA A 356 0.98 10.21 -12.81
C ALA A 356 2.39 10.45 -12.27
N ASN A 357 3.25 11.02 -13.10
CA ASN A 357 4.58 11.44 -12.69
C ASN A 357 4.61 12.95 -12.40
N LEU A 358 4.56 13.31 -11.11
CA LEU A 358 4.63 14.70 -10.62
C LEU A 358 6.03 15.06 -10.09
N SER A 359 7.07 14.28 -10.43
CA SER A 359 8.41 14.56 -9.93
C SER A 359 8.87 15.96 -10.34
N GLU A 360 9.49 16.67 -9.38
CA GLU A 360 9.95 18.07 -9.56
C GLU A 360 8.83 19.08 -9.89
N ALA A 361 7.54 18.69 -9.89
CA ALA A 361 6.44 19.62 -10.15
C ALA A 361 6.28 20.66 -9.04
N ASN A 362 5.74 21.83 -9.37
CA ASN A 362 5.45 22.89 -8.40
C ASN A 362 3.95 22.97 -8.07
N LEU A 363 3.57 22.47 -6.90
CA LEU A 363 2.23 22.51 -6.34
C LEU A 363 2.17 23.39 -5.07
N SER A 364 3.11 24.30 -4.90
CA SER A 364 3.22 25.11 -3.68
C SER A 364 1.96 25.91 -3.42
N GLY A 365 1.54 25.97 -2.15
CA GLY A 365 0.38 26.74 -1.69
C GLY A 365 -0.98 26.21 -2.13
N LEU A 366 -1.05 25.09 -2.86
CA LEU A 366 -2.33 24.55 -3.34
C LEU A 366 -3.12 23.88 -2.21
N ASN A 367 -4.45 23.93 -2.33
CA ASN A 367 -5.33 23.08 -1.56
C ASN A 367 -5.54 21.73 -2.26
N LEU A 368 -4.93 20.68 -1.72
CA LEU A 368 -4.99 19.33 -2.27
C LEU A 368 -5.88 18.39 -1.44
N SER A 369 -6.59 18.90 -0.42
CA SER A 369 -7.35 18.07 0.52
C SER A 369 -8.48 17.21 -0.11
N GLY A 370 -8.86 17.48 -1.36
CA GLY A 370 -9.83 16.69 -2.13
C GLY A 370 -9.21 15.92 -3.30
N VAL A 371 -7.87 15.90 -3.41
CA VAL A 371 -7.18 15.21 -4.50
C VAL A 371 -6.90 13.76 -4.12
N ASN A 372 -7.23 12.82 -5.00
CA ASN A 372 -6.88 11.43 -4.81
C ASN A 372 -5.47 11.16 -5.34
N LEU A 373 -4.52 11.03 -4.40
CA LEU A 373 -3.17 10.58 -4.68
C LEU A 373 -3.09 9.08 -4.38
N TYR A 374 -2.65 8.30 -5.35
CA TYR A 374 -2.53 6.86 -5.25
C TYR A 374 -1.07 6.42 -5.13
N GLN A 375 -0.83 5.22 -4.63
CA GLN A 375 0.49 4.66 -4.31
C GLN A 375 1.50 4.74 -5.48
N GLU A 376 1.02 4.71 -6.70
CA GLU A 376 1.85 4.75 -7.91
C GLU A 376 2.10 6.17 -8.45
N THR A 377 1.59 7.20 -7.76
CA THR A 377 1.90 8.60 -8.11
C THR A 377 3.30 8.94 -7.65
N ASN A 378 4.16 9.37 -8.57
CA ASN A 378 5.53 9.77 -8.26
C ASN A 378 5.58 11.25 -7.82
N LEU A 379 5.94 11.49 -6.56
CA LEU A 379 6.06 12.82 -5.95
C LEU A 379 7.51 13.15 -5.54
N THR A 380 8.50 12.45 -6.10
CA THR A 380 9.91 12.68 -5.79
C THR A 380 10.32 14.11 -6.15
N MET A 381 10.96 14.81 -5.21
CA MET A 381 11.42 16.21 -5.38
C MET A 381 10.30 17.22 -5.70
N VAL A 382 9.04 16.87 -5.49
CA VAL A 382 7.90 17.76 -5.70
C VAL A 382 7.97 18.95 -4.72
N ASN A 383 7.60 20.14 -5.20
CA ASN A 383 7.40 21.30 -4.32
C ASN A 383 5.93 21.35 -3.84
N LEU A 384 5.72 21.02 -2.58
CA LEU A 384 4.44 21.07 -1.84
C LEU A 384 4.51 22.09 -0.68
N SER A 385 5.48 23.02 -0.74
CA SER A 385 5.63 24.01 0.32
C SER A 385 4.34 24.83 0.49
N LYS A 386 3.92 25.06 1.75
CA LYS A 386 2.67 25.76 2.10
C LYS A 386 1.38 25.07 1.59
N ALA A 387 1.45 23.90 0.96
CA ALA A 387 0.26 23.19 0.46
C ALA A 387 -0.61 22.63 1.60
N ASN A 388 -1.91 22.56 1.36
CA ASN A 388 -2.84 21.88 2.26
C ASN A 388 -3.07 20.42 1.79
N LEU A 389 -2.51 19.48 2.54
CA LEU A 389 -2.59 18.03 2.32
C LEU A 389 -3.45 17.35 3.39
N SER A 390 -4.15 18.13 4.23
CA SER A 390 -4.82 17.60 5.42
C SER A 390 -5.84 16.52 5.07
N GLY A 391 -5.83 15.44 5.86
CA GLY A 391 -6.75 14.31 5.72
C GLY A 391 -6.46 13.39 4.52
N LEU A 392 -5.44 13.65 3.72
CA LEU A 392 -5.11 12.81 2.57
C LEU A 392 -4.55 11.45 3.00
N ASN A 393 -4.80 10.46 2.16
CA ASN A 393 -4.08 9.20 2.20
C ASN A 393 -2.82 9.33 1.33
N LEU A 394 -1.66 9.43 1.99
CA LEU A 394 -0.33 9.50 1.37
C LEU A 394 0.46 8.21 1.60
N SER A 395 -0.24 7.12 1.96
CA SER A 395 0.42 5.85 2.27
C SER A 395 1.14 5.29 1.05
N LYS A 396 2.35 4.77 1.29
CA LYS A 396 3.23 4.16 0.29
C LYS A 396 3.68 5.11 -0.84
N LEU A 397 3.49 6.43 -0.70
CA LEU A 397 3.92 7.40 -1.70
C LEU A 397 5.42 7.71 -1.59
N GLU A 398 6.04 7.89 -2.76
CA GLU A 398 7.43 8.33 -2.89
C GLU A 398 7.50 9.86 -2.82
N LEU A 399 7.84 10.38 -1.64
CA LEU A 399 8.01 11.80 -1.34
C LEU A 399 9.49 12.16 -1.08
N MET A 400 10.41 11.34 -1.61
CA MET A 400 11.85 11.57 -1.43
C MET A 400 12.25 12.96 -1.89
N LYS A 401 12.97 13.69 -1.01
CA LYS A 401 13.45 15.06 -1.29
C LYS A 401 12.35 16.07 -1.63
N ALA A 402 11.07 15.75 -1.35
CA ALA A 402 9.97 16.71 -1.53
C ALA A 402 10.15 17.93 -0.62
N ASP A 403 9.75 19.10 -1.10
CA ASP A 403 9.64 20.29 -0.26
C ASP A 403 8.24 20.36 0.36
N LEU A 404 8.12 20.05 1.63
CA LEU A 404 6.91 20.08 2.44
C LEU A 404 6.98 21.22 3.48
N SER A 405 7.88 22.19 3.29
CA SER A 405 8.05 23.29 4.23
C SER A 405 6.75 24.06 4.43
N ASN A 406 6.34 24.24 5.70
CA ASN A 406 5.06 24.87 6.08
C ASN A 406 3.80 24.19 5.53
N ALA A 407 3.87 22.98 4.99
CA ALA A 407 2.71 22.24 4.52
C ALA A 407 1.79 21.81 5.69
N ASN A 408 0.51 21.72 5.42
CA ASN A 408 -0.48 21.19 6.34
C ASN A 408 -0.71 19.69 6.07
N LEU A 409 -0.07 18.84 6.87
CA LEU A 409 -0.19 17.36 6.86
C LEU A 409 -1.07 16.85 8.01
N ASN A 410 -1.91 17.69 8.61
CA ASN A 410 -2.77 17.28 9.73
C ASN A 410 -3.70 16.15 9.28
N LYS A 411 -3.82 15.10 10.13
CA LYS A 411 -4.69 13.94 9.87
C LYS A 411 -4.39 13.16 8.60
N THR A 412 -3.21 13.31 8.00
CA THR A 412 -2.79 12.49 6.86
C THR A 412 -2.48 11.06 7.29
N ASN A 413 -2.72 10.11 6.39
CA ASN A 413 -2.18 8.77 6.52
C ASN A 413 -0.84 8.70 5.77
N LEU A 414 0.26 8.52 6.52
CA LEU A 414 1.63 8.40 6.02
C LEU A 414 2.18 6.97 6.14
N PHE A 415 1.34 5.94 6.28
CA PHE A 415 1.81 4.57 6.40
C PHE A 415 2.72 4.19 5.23
N GLU A 416 3.95 3.76 5.55
CA GLU A 416 4.93 3.31 4.56
C GLU A 416 5.34 4.39 3.53
N ALA A 417 4.98 5.66 3.75
CA ALA A 417 5.42 6.75 2.89
C ALA A 417 6.93 6.98 3.03
N ASN A 418 7.58 7.26 1.92
CA ASN A 418 9.01 7.56 1.88
C ASN A 418 9.24 9.08 1.82
N LEU A 419 9.58 9.68 2.96
CA LEU A 419 9.92 11.11 3.08
C LEU A 419 11.43 11.33 3.26
N GLU A 420 12.29 10.38 2.83
CA GLU A 420 13.72 10.52 2.97
C GLU A 420 14.24 11.79 2.28
N GLY A 421 14.98 12.61 3.04
CA GLY A 421 15.51 13.89 2.55
C GLY A 421 14.46 14.97 2.27
N ALA A 422 13.18 14.74 2.61
CA ALA A 422 12.14 15.77 2.46
C ALA A 422 12.41 16.95 3.43
N LYS A 423 12.04 18.16 3.02
CA LYS A 423 12.04 19.34 3.88
C LYS A 423 10.71 19.45 4.62
N LEU A 424 10.74 19.40 5.96
CA LEU A 424 9.57 19.43 6.83
C LEU A 424 9.58 20.63 7.80
N GLU A 425 10.40 21.65 7.54
CA GLU A 425 10.43 22.84 8.41
C GLU A 425 9.06 23.52 8.41
N GLY A 426 8.50 23.75 9.62
CA GLY A 426 7.19 24.37 9.78
C GLY A 426 5.99 23.51 9.33
N ALA A 427 6.20 22.28 8.88
CA ALA A 427 5.11 21.38 8.50
C ALA A 427 4.27 20.99 9.73
N LYS A 428 2.94 20.95 9.55
CA LYS A 428 1.98 20.58 10.59
C LYS A 428 1.58 19.13 10.43
N LEU A 429 1.86 18.28 11.43
CA LEU A 429 1.56 16.84 11.39
C LEU A 429 0.60 16.41 12.53
N GLN A 430 -0.19 17.31 13.08
CA GLN A 430 -1.10 16.96 14.18
C GLN A 430 -2.07 15.85 13.76
N GLN A 431 -2.07 14.74 14.49
CA GLN A 431 -2.89 13.56 14.23
C GLN A 431 -2.57 12.86 12.88
N ALA A 432 -1.45 13.17 12.23
CA ALA A 432 -0.99 12.35 11.10
C ALA A 432 -0.61 10.95 11.59
N LEU A 433 -0.91 9.93 10.80
CA LEU A 433 -0.61 8.54 11.13
C LEU A 433 0.64 8.07 10.42
N TYR A 434 1.54 7.42 11.13
CA TYR A 434 2.71 6.76 10.53
C TYR A 434 2.96 5.40 11.18
N ASN A 435 3.70 4.53 10.52
CA ASN A 435 4.09 3.22 11.04
C ASN A 435 5.62 3.02 10.99
N ALA A 436 6.10 1.85 11.40
CA ALA A 436 7.52 1.55 11.43
C ALA A 436 8.20 1.54 10.04
N ARG A 437 7.41 1.44 8.95
CA ARG A 437 7.91 1.47 7.57
C ARG A 437 7.89 2.87 6.95
N THR A 438 7.31 3.87 7.65
CA THR A 438 7.36 5.27 7.20
C THR A 438 8.76 5.81 7.42
N THR A 439 9.40 6.31 6.37
CA THR A 439 10.72 6.93 6.47
C THR A 439 10.62 8.44 6.54
N PHE A 440 11.30 9.04 7.52
CA PHE A 440 11.41 10.49 7.70
C PHE A 440 12.86 10.94 7.54
N PRO A 441 13.11 12.24 7.29
CA PRO A 441 14.48 12.78 7.37
C PRO A 441 15.13 12.48 8.73
N LYS A 442 16.42 12.16 8.76
CA LYS A 442 17.14 11.73 9.98
C LYS A 442 17.01 12.68 11.18
N SER A 443 16.88 13.98 10.93
CA SER A 443 16.73 15.01 11.97
C SER A 443 15.29 15.26 12.41
N PHE A 444 14.29 14.68 11.73
CA PHE A 444 12.89 14.95 11.98
C PHE A 444 12.30 13.98 13.02
N ASN A 445 11.56 14.51 13.98
CA ASN A 445 10.86 13.70 14.97
C ASN A 445 9.34 13.84 14.78
N PRO A 446 8.69 12.84 14.17
CA PRO A 446 7.24 12.89 13.87
C PRO A 446 6.38 12.97 15.14
N PHE A 447 6.79 12.32 16.23
CA PHE A 447 6.06 12.37 17.51
C PHE A 447 6.04 13.81 18.08
N LYS A 448 7.16 14.53 18.06
CA LYS A 448 7.22 15.93 18.47
C LYS A 448 6.39 16.85 17.59
N ALA A 449 6.20 16.49 16.32
CA ALA A 449 5.34 17.19 15.37
C ALA A 449 3.84 16.87 15.54
N GLY A 450 3.48 15.98 16.48
CA GLY A 450 2.09 15.62 16.82
C GLY A 450 1.51 14.46 16.01
N ALA A 451 2.34 13.71 15.28
CA ALA A 451 1.93 12.50 14.57
C ALA A 451 1.83 11.29 15.52
N TYR A 452 0.97 10.35 15.19
CA TYR A 452 0.72 9.13 15.94
C TYR A 452 1.41 7.93 15.28
N LEU A 453 2.25 7.23 16.05
CA LEU A 453 2.80 5.94 15.63
C LEU A 453 1.74 4.85 15.79
N ILE A 454 1.41 4.15 14.70
CA ILE A 454 0.52 2.99 14.70
C ILE A 454 1.39 1.74 14.59
N ALA A 455 1.62 1.08 15.72
CA ALA A 455 2.49 -0.08 15.85
C ALA A 455 2.14 -0.87 17.11
N PRO A 456 2.60 -2.12 17.27
CA PRO A 456 2.52 -2.85 18.53
C PRO A 456 3.13 -2.04 19.68
N ASN A 457 2.48 -2.12 20.85
CA ASN A 457 2.89 -1.39 22.08
C ASN A 457 2.95 0.15 21.94
N ALA A 458 2.35 0.73 20.91
CA ALA A 458 2.34 2.18 20.72
C ALA A 458 1.64 2.91 21.88
N SER A 459 2.14 4.10 22.21
CA SER A 459 1.52 4.98 23.21
C SER A 459 0.54 5.92 22.52
N LEU A 460 -0.76 5.60 22.58
CA LEU A 460 -1.88 6.30 21.95
C LEU A 460 -2.90 6.76 22.98
N GLN A 461 -2.48 6.92 24.23
CA GLN A 461 -3.35 7.38 25.31
C GLN A 461 -4.00 8.73 24.96
N LYS A 462 -5.34 8.80 25.07
CA LYS A 462 -6.14 9.97 24.71
C LYS A 462 -5.97 10.46 23.26
N ALA A 463 -5.40 9.65 22.37
CA ALA A 463 -5.27 9.98 20.95
C ALA A 463 -6.64 10.19 20.31
N ASN A 464 -6.75 11.17 19.40
CA ASN A 464 -7.95 11.35 18.61
C ASN A 464 -7.78 10.63 17.26
N LEU A 465 -8.36 9.45 17.16
CA LEU A 465 -8.33 8.55 16.01
C LEU A 465 -9.72 8.43 15.35
N ALA A 466 -10.66 9.34 15.66
CA ALA A 466 -12.02 9.28 15.15
C ALA A 466 -12.08 9.33 13.61
N GLY A 467 -12.84 8.41 13.03
CA GLY A 467 -13.08 8.34 11.60
C GLY A 467 -11.91 7.86 10.75
N PHE A 468 -10.76 7.49 11.35
CA PHE A 468 -9.64 6.92 10.58
C PHE A 468 -9.93 5.49 10.11
N ASP A 469 -9.33 5.14 8.96
CA ASP A 469 -9.21 3.75 8.55
C ASP A 469 -7.95 3.14 9.17
N LEU A 470 -8.17 2.27 10.15
CA LEU A 470 -7.15 1.46 10.84
C LEU A 470 -7.42 -0.03 10.61
N SER A 471 -8.05 -0.37 9.49
CA SER A 471 -8.30 -1.78 9.15
C SER A 471 -7.00 -2.55 9.03
N LYS A 472 -7.02 -3.78 9.55
CA LYS A 472 -5.88 -4.72 9.51
C LYS A 472 -4.58 -4.22 10.16
N VAL A 473 -4.56 -3.09 10.87
CA VAL A 473 -3.35 -2.61 11.57
C VAL A 473 -3.00 -3.52 12.75
N ASN A 474 -1.72 -3.55 13.10
CA ASN A 474 -1.25 -4.23 14.29
C ASN A 474 -1.03 -3.22 15.44
N LEU A 475 -1.90 -3.27 16.44
CA LEU A 475 -1.90 -2.49 17.68
C LEU A 475 -1.85 -3.41 18.92
N THR A 476 -1.29 -4.61 18.77
CA THR A 476 -1.13 -5.56 19.89
C THR A 476 -0.41 -4.87 21.07
N GLY A 477 -0.95 -4.98 22.26
CA GLY A 477 -0.40 -4.37 23.48
C GLY A 477 -0.41 -2.82 23.50
N ALA A 478 -0.95 -2.15 22.50
CA ALA A 478 -0.96 -0.68 22.45
C ALA A 478 -1.74 -0.05 23.60
N ASN A 479 -1.29 1.10 24.08
CA ASN A 479 -2.01 1.88 25.09
C ASN A 479 -2.93 2.92 24.44
N LEU A 480 -4.21 2.59 24.34
CA LEU A 480 -5.30 3.40 23.79
C LEU A 480 -6.23 3.94 24.88
N GLN A 481 -5.76 3.97 26.13
CA GLN A 481 -6.60 4.42 27.26
C GLN A 481 -7.18 5.81 27.01
N GLY A 482 -8.51 5.94 27.11
CA GLY A 482 -9.23 7.20 26.90
C GLY A 482 -9.15 7.74 25.48
N ALA A 483 -8.67 6.96 24.50
CA ALA A 483 -8.62 7.38 23.10
C ALA A 483 -10.02 7.58 22.51
N ASN A 484 -10.14 8.51 21.59
CA ASN A 484 -11.33 8.71 20.77
C ASN A 484 -11.21 7.91 19.48
N LEU A 485 -11.94 6.81 19.37
CA LEU A 485 -12.02 5.88 18.23
C LEU A 485 -13.43 5.91 17.60
N THR A 486 -14.21 6.98 17.81
CA THR A 486 -15.58 7.10 17.27
C THR A 486 -15.59 6.91 15.76
N SER A 487 -16.45 6.02 15.26
CA SER A 487 -16.60 5.73 13.83
C SER A 487 -15.30 5.29 13.12
N THR A 488 -14.29 4.85 13.86
CA THR A 488 -13.03 4.33 13.30
C THR A 488 -13.27 2.98 12.65
N ASN A 489 -12.67 2.73 11.50
CA ASN A 489 -12.64 1.39 10.90
C ASN A 489 -11.45 0.60 11.45
N LEU A 490 -11.73 -0.42 12.27
CA LEU A 490 -10.76 -1.36 12.84
C LEU A 490 -10.98 -2.80 12.34
N ASN A 491 -11.64 -2.96 11.19
CA ASN A 491 -11.94 -4.28 10.64
C ASN A 491 -10.66 -5.13 10.51
N GLY A 492 -10.66 -6.31 11.12
CA GLY A 492 -9.53 -7.24 11.09
C GLY A 492 -8.25 -6.77 11.80
N ALA A 493 -8.30 -5.66 12.55
CA ALA A 493 -7.13 -5.18 13.28
C ALA A 493 -6.71 -6.12 14.41
N GLN A 494 -5.41 -6.12 14.77
CA GLN A 494 -4.85 -6.85 15.89
C GLN A 494 -4.77 -5.91 17.10
N LEU A 495 -5.57 -6.16 18.12
CA LEU A 495 -5.67 -5.40 19.37
C LEU A 495 -5.53 -6.31 20.61
N SER A 496 -4.95 -7.51 20.43
CA SER A 496 -4.73 -8.39 21.58
C SER A 496 -3.92 -7.68 22.65
N GLU A 497 -4.33 -7.86 23.92
CA GLU A 497 -3.71 -7.24 25.09
C GLU A 497 -3.69 -5.70 25.10
N ALA A 498 -4.30 -5.03 24.11
CA ALA A 498 -4.35 -3.57 24.06
C ALA A 498 -5.13 -3.00 25.25
N ASN A 499 -4.70 -1.85 25.75
CA ASN A 499 -5.41 -1.12 26.78
C ASN A 499 -6.36 -0.08 26.15
N LEU A 500 -7.64 -0.41 26.07
CA LEU A 500 -8.73 0.42 25.57
C LEU A 500 -9.63 0.95 26.71
N SER A 501 -9.15 0.89 27.98
CA SER A 501 -9.94 1.35 29.12
C SER A 501 -10.38 2.80 28.91
N GLN A 502 -11.68 3.08 29.18
CA GLN A 502 -12.26 4.41 29.01
C GLN A 502 -12.20 4.98 27.57
N ALA A 503 -11.82 4.19 26.57
CA ALA A 503 -11.84 4.64 25.19
C ALA A 503 -13.27 4.81 24.67
N ASN A 504 -13.47 5.73 23.72
CA ASN A 504 -14.74 5.90 23.02
C ASN A 504 -14.66 5.25 21.63
N LEU A 505 -15.34 4.13 21.45
CA LEU A 505 -15.43 3.37 20.21
C LEU A 505 -16.85 3.44 19.60
N SER A 506 -17.68 4.41 20.02
CA SER A 506 -19.08 4.45 19.56
C SER A 506 -19.17 4.50 18.03
N GLY A 507 -20.00 3.63 17.45
CA GLY A 507 -20.18 3.49 16.02
C GLY A 507 -18.95 2.98 15.23
N ALA A 508 -17.90 2.54 15.91
CA ALA A 508 -16.71 1.98 15.24
C ALA A 508 -17.00 0.61 14.60
N ASN A 509 -16.25 0.27 13.56
CA ASN A 509 -16.29 -1.04 12.94
C ASN A 509 -15.13 -1.91 13.43
N LEU A 510 -15.42 -2.89 14.29
CA LEU A 510 -14.48 -3.88 14.82
C LEU A 510 -14.79 -5.29 14.30
N THR A 511 -15.39 -5.42 13.12
CA THR A 511 -15.68 -6.72 12.52
C THR A 511 -14.38 -7.52 12.38
N LYS A 512 -14.38 -8.78 12.81
CA LYS A 512 -13.21 -9.69 12.76
C LYS A 512 -11.95 -9.18 13.48
N THR A 513 -12.08 -8.21 14.36
CA THR A 513 -10.95 -7.68 15.15
C THR A 513 -10.51 -8.70 16.20
N ASN A 514 -9.20 -8.86 16.36
CA ASN A 514 -8.63 -9.66 17.45
C ASN A 514 -8.43 -8.78 18.69
N LEU A 515 -9.23 -9.03 19.72
CA LEU A 515 -9.25 -8.34 21.03
C LEU A 515 -8.94 -9.29 22.19
N ILE A 516 -8.24 -10.41 21.93
CA ILE A 516 -7.90 -11.39 22.97
C ILE A 516 -7.19 -10.69 24.13
N GLY A 517 -7.69 -10.85 25.35
CA GLY A 517 -7.09 -10.27 26.55
C GLY A 517 -7.10 -8.74 26.60
N ALA A 518 -7.77 -8.06 25.68
CA ALA A 518 -7.85 -6.60 25.68
C ALA A 518 -8.53 -6.05 26.94
N LYS A 519 -8.10 -4.87 27.38
CA LYS A 519 -8.66 -4.15 28.53
C LYS A 519 -9.62 -3.08 28.01
N LEU A 520 -10.93 -3.29 28.23
CA LEU A 520 -12.02 -2.45 27.75
C LEU A 520 -12.86 -1.84 28.90
N GLN A 521 -12.35 -1.88 30.13
CA GLN A 521 -13.10 -1.41 31.30
C GLN A 521 -13.57 0.02 31.09
N GLN A 522 -14.87 0.26 31.33
CA GLN A 522 -15.51 1.57 31.21
C GLN A 522 -15.41 2.19 29.80
N ALA A 523 -15.10 1.39 28.78
CA ALA A 523 -15.11 1.87 27.40
C ALA A 523 -16.55 2.09 26.91
N ASN A 524 -16.71 3.00 25.95
CA ASN A 524 -17.98 3.26 25.27
C ASN A 524 -17.98 2.56 23.90
N LEU A 525 -18.79 1.52 23.76
CA LEU A 525 -18.98 0.74 22.54
C LEU A 525 -20.42 0.81 22.00
N ILE A 526 -21.15 1.90 22.29
CA ILE A 526 -22.51 2.10 21.80
C ILE A 526 -22.54 1.96 20.28
N LYS A 527 -23.46 1.10 19.75
CA LYS A 527 -23.63 0.88 18.31
C LYS A 527 -22.38 0.43 17.57
N THR A 528 -21.42 -0.13 18.28
CA THR A 528 -20.18 -0.67 17.68
C THR A 528 -20.47 -1.98 16.96
N ASN A 529 -19.89 -2.18 15.80
CA ASN A 529 -19.96 -3.46 15.10
C ASN A 529 -18.77 -4.35 15.52
N LEU A 530 -19.04 -5.37 16.32
CA LEU A 530 -18.10 -6.38 16.82
C LEU A 530 -18.40 -7.77 16.22
N SER A 531 -19.12 -7.83 15.10
CA SER A 531 -19.45 -9.13 14.49
C SER A 531 -18.19 -9.92 14.15
N GLU A 532 -18.20 -11.20 14.50
CA GLU A 532 -17.06 -12.11 14.30
C GLU A 532 -15.75 -11.68 15.04
N ALA A 533 -15.79 -10.68 15.91
CA ALA A 533 -14.62 -10.26 16.69
C ALA A 533 -14.24 -11.31 17.75
N ASN A 534 -12.95 -11.42 18.05
CA ASN A 534 -12.44 -12.29 19.10
C ASN A 534 -12.13 -11.49 20.38
N LEU A 535 -13.02 -11.57 21.35
CA LEU A 535 -12.92 -10.92 22.68
C LEU A 535 -12.64 -11.95 23.79
N SER A 536 -12.11 -13.14 23.43
CA SER A 536 -11.86 -14.14 24.46
C SER A 536 -10.91 -13.60 25.55
N VAL A 537 -11.20 -13.92 26.79
CA VAL A 537 -10.52 -13.45 28.01
C VAL A 537 -10.40 -11.91 28.14
N ALA A 538 -11.10 -11.14 27.31
CA ALA A 538 -11.10 -9.67 27.41
C ALA A 538 -11.81 -9.19 28.68
N ASN A 539 -11.37 -8.04 29.20
CA ASN A 539 -12.01 -7.39 30.33
C ASN A 539 -12.93 -6.24 29.89
N LEU A 540 -14.22 -6.49 29.92
CA LEU A 540 -15.30 -5.56 29.55
C LEU A 540 -16.09 -5.05 30.79
N THR A 541 -15.47 -5.07 31.98
CA THR A 541 -16.15 -4.62 33.20
C THR A 541 -16.66 -3.19 33.05
N ALA A 542 -17.94 -2.98 33.37
CA ALA A 542 -18.62 -1.69 33.28
C ALA A 542 -18.54 -1.02 31.89
N THR A 543 -18.37 -1.80 30.84
CA THR A 543 -18.37 -1.33 29.45
C THR A 543 -19.79 -1.02 28.98
N ASN A 544 -19.98 0.04 28.21
CA ASN A 544 -21.26 0.34 27.56
C ASN A 544 -21.28 -0.28 26.15
N LEU A 545 -22.07 -1.31 25.94
CA LEU A 545 -22.29 -2.07 24.71
C LEU A 545 -23.73 -1.89 24.17
N THR A 546 -24.43 -0.84 24.59
CA THR A 546 -25.82 -0.57 24.18
C THR A 546 -25.94 -0.62 22.65
N GLU A 547 -26.88 -1.43 22.15
CA GLU A 547 -27.14 -1.64 20.72
C GLU A 547 -25.90 -2.10 19.91
N ALA A 548 -24.86 -2.64 20.56
CA ALA A 548 -23.69 -3.19 19.86
C ALA A 548 -24.04 -4.47 19.11
N ASN A 549 -23.41 -4.69 17.96
CA ASN A 549 -23.53 -5.93 17.20
C ASN A 549 -22.37 -6.90 17.53
N LEU A 550 -22.66 -7.93 18.30
CA LEU A 550 -21.75 -8.99 18.72
C LEU A 550 -22.08 -10.33 18.03
N MET A 551 -22.77 -10.28 16.89
CA MET A 551 -23.17 -11.50 16.16
C MET A 551 -21.93 -12.35 15.84
N GLN A 552 -21.97 -13.65 16.24
CA GLN A 552 -20.87 -14.61 16.06
C GLN A 552 -19.53 -14.19 16.74
N ALA A 553 -19.54 -13.20 17.62
CA ALA A 553 -18.34 -12.83 18.37
C ALA A 553 -17.93 -13.94 19.35
N ASN A 554 -16.62 -14.07 19.57
CA ASN A 554 -16.07 -14.95 20.59
C ASN A 554 -15.81 -14.18 21.90
N LEU A 555 -16.65 -14.41 22.90
CA LEU A 555 -16.57 -13.85 24.25
C LEU A 555 -16.22 -14.90 25.31
N ASN A 556 -15.65 -16.06 24.90
CA ASN A 556 -15.32 -17.11 25.84
C ASN A 556 -14.40 -16.57 26.95
N TYR A 557 -14.75 -16.86 28.20
CA TYR A 557 -14.03 -16.38 29.39
C TYR A 557 -13.93 -14.84 29.53
N ALA A 558 -14.67 -14.07 28.74
CA ALA A 558 -14.67 -12.62 28.86
C ALA A 558 -15.35 -12.17 30.17
N ASN A 559 -14.89 -11.07 30.75
CA ASN A 559 -15.47 -10.47 31.94
C ASN A 559 -16.34 -9.26 31.57
N LEU A 560 -17.67 -9.43 31.57
CA LEU A 560 -18.69 -8.41 31.32
C LEU A 560 -19.43 -7.99 32.61
N ASN A 561 -18.77 -8.15 33.75
CA ASN A 561 -19.38 -7.77 35.04
C ASN A 561 -19.86 -6.30 35.00
N VAL A 562 -21.12 -6.07 35.36
CA VAL A 562 -21.84 -4.78 35.35
C VAL A 562 -21.76 -4.04 33.99
N ALA A 563 -21.55 -4.72 32.88
CA ALA A 563 -21.61 -4.12 31.55
C ALA A 563 -23.05 -3.84 31.12
N ASP A 564 -23.26 -2.81 30.32
CA ASP A 564 -24.56 -2.50 29.69
C ASP A 564 -24.59 -3.05 28.25
N LEU A 565 -25.35 -4.11 28.03
CA LEU A 565 -25.60 -4.76 26.74
C LEU A 565 -27.08 -4.58 26.31
N SER A 566 -27.75 -3.55 26.80
CA SER A 566 -29.17 -3.32 26.45
C SER A 566 -29.34 -3.20 24.94
N GLY A 567 -30.26 -4.00 24.37
CA GLY A 567 -30.50 -4.06 22.95
C GLY A 567 -29.35 -4.63 22.10
N ALA A 568 -28.29 -5.15 22.69
CA ALA A 568 -27.15 -5.72 21.95
C ALA A 568 -27.54 -7.01 21.22
N ASN A 569 -26.92 -7.24 20.07
CA ASN A 569 -27.10 -8.45 19.26
C ASN A 569 -25.96 -9.44 19.51
N LEU A 570 -26.21 -10.47 20.31
CA LEU A 570 -25.30 -11.59 20.59
C LEU A 570 -25.70 -12.87 19.84
N ASN A 571 -26.43 -12.78 18.72
CA ASN A 571 -26.88 -13.94 17.96
C ASN A 571 -25.69 -14.83 17.58
N ASN A 572 -25.77 -16.13 17.93
CA ASN A 572 -24.73 -17.12 17.73
C ASN A 572 -23.35 -16.77 18.37
N ALA A 573 -23.27 -15.85 19.32
CA ALA A 573 -22.02 -15.55 20.02
C ALA A 573 -21.53 -16.73 20.86
N GLN A 574 -20.22 -16.86 21.01
CA GLN A 574 -19.60 -17.83 21.90
C GLN A 574 -19.31 -17.16 23.25
N THR A 575 -20.02 -17.54 24.31
CA THR A 575 -19.92 -16.93 25.65
C THR A 575 -19.63 -17.98 26.74
N TYR A 576 -18.94 -19.05 26.37
CA TYR A 576 -18.58 -20.13 27.29
C TYR A 576 -17.78 -19.56 28.48
N ASN A 577 -18.26 -19.83 29.71
CA ASN A 577 -17.66 -19.34 30.97
C ASN A 577 -17.48 -17.78 31.01
N ALA A 578 -18.23 -17.02 30.24
CA ALA A 578 -18.21 -15.56 30.36
C ALA A 578 -18.92 -15.08 31.63
N ASN A 579 -18.44 -13.98 32.21
CA ASN A 579 -19.03 -13.41 33.43
C ASN A 579 -19.93 -12.22 33.08
N PHE A 580 -21.24 -12.39 33.11
CA PHE A 580 -22.27 -11.35 32.95
C PHE A 580 -22.88 -10.91 34.31
N SER A 581 -22.23 -11.19 35.43
CA SER A 581 -22.79 -10.84 36.74
C SER A 581 -23.11 -9.35 36.82
N GLY A 582 -24.34 -9.03 37.19
CA GLY A 582 -24.86 -7.65 37.26
C GLY A 582 -24.96 -6.92 35.90
N ALA A 583 -24.75 -7.60 34.78
CA ALA A 583 -24.88 -6.97 33.46
C ALA A 583 -26.34 -6.63 33.11
N ASN A 584 -26.54 -5.54 32.38
CA ASN A 584 -27.82 -5.20 31.79
C ASN A 584 -27.96 -5.82 30.39
N LEU A 585 -28.79 -6.83 30.24
CA LEU A 585 -29.10 -7.54 28.99
C LEU A 585 -30.56 -7.26 28.54
N GLU A 586 -31.19 -6.13 29.00
CA GLU A 586 -32.54 -5.78 28.59
C GLU A 586 -32.68 -5.73 27.08
N LYS A 587 -33.64 -6.47 26.53
CA LYS A 587 -33.89 -6.57 25.08
C LYS A 587 -32.69 -7.08 24.25
N ALA A 588 -31.65 -7.64 24.87
CA ALA A 588 -30.54 -8.25 24.12
C ALA A 588 -30.99 -9.49 23.34
N ASN A 589 -30.42 -9.72 22.17
CA ASN A 589 -30.69 -10.93 21.38
C ASN A 589 -29.55 -11.94 21.52
N MET A 590 -29.77 -12.99 22.28
CA MET A 590 -28.81 -14.07 22.53
C MET A 590 -29.18 -15.37 21.79
N LYS A 591 -30.10 -15.31 20.80
CA LYS A 591 -30.55 -16.51 20.08
C LYS A 591 -29.37 -17.29 19.50
N GLY A 592 -29.29 -18.58 19.80
CA GLY A 592 -28.21 -19.46 19.34
C GLY A 592 -26.86 -19.22 20.03
N ALA A 593 -26.75 -18.31 20.99
CA ALA A 593 -25.51 -18.10 21.75
C ALA A 593 -25.14 -19.32 22.60
N ASN A 594 -23.87 -19.64 22.68
CA ASN A 594 -23.36 -20.68 23.58
C ASN A 594 -23.08 -20.10 24.97
N MET A 595 -24.03 -20.20 25.88
CA MET A 595 -23.92 -19.68 27.25
C MET A 595 -23.52 -20.72 28.30
N ASN A 596 -22.95 -21.86 27.88
CA ASN A 596 -22.55 -22.89 28.83
C ASN A 596 -21.51 -22.35 29.84
N GLY A 597 -21.82 -22.48 31.14
CA GLY A 597 -20.98 -21.97 32.22
C GLY A 597 -20.95 -20.45 32.37
N ALA A 598 -21.71 -19.70 31.58
CA ALA A 598 -21.80 -18.24 31.72
C ALA A 598 -22.48 -17.88 33.06
N ASN A 599 -21.92 -16.91 33.79
CA ASN A 599 -22.48 -16.40 35.03
C ASN A 599 -23.43 -15.21 34.72
N LEU A 600 -24.72 -15.38 35.02
CA LEU A 600 -25.78 -14.38 34.87
C LEU A 600 -26.31 -13.85 36.22
N ASP A 601 -25.59 -14.10 37.35
CA ASP A 601 -26.02 -13.67 38.67
C ASP A 601 -26.32 -12.14 38.64
N MET A 602 -27.50 -11.80 39.16
CA MET A 602 -27.95 -10.38 39.22
C MET A 602 -28.05 -9.66 37.86
N ALA A 603 -27.97 -10.38 36.72
CA ALA A 603 -28.14 -9.77 35.39
C ALA A 603 -29.62 -9.40 35.14
N THR A 604 -29.86 -8.25 34.50
CA THR A 604 -31.20 -7.84 34.04
C THR A 604 -31.46 -8.43 32.66
N LEU A 605 -32.53 -9.24 32.53
CA LEU A 605 -32.87 -10.00 31.30
C LEU A 605 -34.22 -9.60 30.69
N THR A 606 -34.87 -8.53 31.19
CA THR A 606 -36.22 -8.16 30.76
C THR A 606 -36.31 -7.99 29.24
N GLY A 607 -37.18 -8.76 28.60
CA GLY A 607 -37.36 -8.71 27.15
C GLY A 607 -36.18 -9.30 26.32
N ALA A 608 -35.18 -9.91 26.94
CA ALA A 608 -34.07 -10.55 26.25
C ALA A 608 -34.55 -11.81 25.50
N ILE A 609 -34.02 -12.03 24.31
CA ILE A 609 -34.20 -13.29 23.55
C ILE A 609 -33.11 -14.25 24.00
N MET A 610 -33.53 -15.34 24.64
CA MET A 610 -32.64 -16.37 25.19
C MET A 610 -32.04 -17.25 24.07
N PRO A 611 -31.02 -18.07 24.36
CA PRO A 611 -30.36 -18.93 23.37
C PRO A 611 -31.30 -19.86 22.60
N ASP A 612 -32.36 -20.34 23.24
CA ASP A 612 -33.40 -21.20 22.63
C ASP A 612 -34.43 -20.41 21.78
N GLY A 613 -34.33 -19.09 21.73
CA GLY A 613 -35.23 -18.19 21.03
C GLY A 613 -36.45 -17.76 21.85
N THR A 614 -36.59 -18.15 23.11
CA THR A 614 -37.65 -17.69 24.01
C THR A 614 -37.35 -16.27 24.50
N THR A 615 -38.41 -15.48 24.80
CA THR A 615 -38.26 -14.14 25.39
C THR A 615 -38.35 -14.23 26.90
N HIS A 616 -37.34 -13.69 27.60
CA HIS A 616 -37.34 -13.58 29.04
C HIS A 616 -38.32 -12.49 29.46
N LYS A 617 -39.21 -12.80 30.39
CA LYS A 617 -40.29 -11.87 30.86
C LYS A 617 -39.76 -10.86 31.84
#